data_e654dcfe338ee60be41111aa8067bfc1
#
_entry.id   e654dcfe338ee60be41111aa8067bfc1
#
_cell.length_a   1.000
_cell.length_b   1.000
_cell.length_c   1.000
_cell.angle_alpha   90.00
_cell.angle_beta   90.00
_cell.angle_gamma   90.00
#
_symmetry.space_group_name_H-M   'P 1'
#
loop_
_entity.id
_entity.type
_entity.pdbx_description
1 polymer ?
#
loop_
_entity_poly.entity_id
_entity_poly.type
_entity_poly.pdbx_seq_one_letter_code
_entity_poly.pdbx_strand_id
1 'polypeptide(L)'
;MMSTDYLSKEELKDAIHIAYQSLDQEFDGIENSQRDNRMEGVDRTPAEIIAYQLGWLNLVMKWDKDEKAGLTVITPSPDYKWNQLGGLYQSFYHTYAAYSLDELRSLFQKTEHQWQNWIDSLSDEELFTQGVRKWTGNNPRWPMVKWIHINSVAPFKTFRSKIRKWKKLNVTKEV
;
A
#
# COMPACT_ATOMS: atom_id res chain seq x y z
N MET A 1 -3.10 23.09 1.58
CA MET A 1 -3.82 21.99 2.25
C MET A 1 -2.96 20.75 2.30
N MET A 2 -2.81 20.16 3.46
CA MET A 2 -2.08 18.90 3.58
C MET A 2 -2.91 17.77 2.98
N SER A 3 -2.26 16.86 2.24
CA SER A 3 -2.93 15.75 1.57
C SER A 3 -3.66 14.78 2.51
N THR A 4 -3.41 14.90 3.84
CA THR A 4 -4.04 14.09 4.88
C THR A 4 -5.24 14.78 5.54
N ASP A 5 -5.58 15.99 5.08
CA ASP A 5 -6.67 16.77 5.67
C ASP A 5 -8.00 16.41 5.01
N TYR A 6 -8.55 15.26 5.39
CA TYR A 6 -9.83 14.79 4.89
C TYR A 6 -10.96 15.32 5.78
N LEU A 7 -12.03 15.80 5.14
CA LEU A 7 -13.19 16.33 5.84
C LEU A 7 -14.16 15.24 6.32
N SER A 8 -14.06 14.05 5.72
CA SER A 8 -14.98 12.95 6.01
C SER A 8 -14.35 11.61 5.65
N LYS A 9 -14.94 10.56 6.18
CA LYS A 9 -14.62 9.18 5.78
C LYS A 9 -14.82 8.99 4.28
N GLU A 10 -15.91 9.52 3.73
CA GLU A 10 -16.22 9.36 2.31
C GLU A 10 -15.17 10.03 1.42
N GLU A 11 -14.70 11.20 1.80
CA GLU A 11 -13.62 11.88 1.07
C GLU A 11 -12.34 11.05 1.06
N LEU A 12 -12.00 10.46 2.21
CA LEU A 12 -10.85 9.56 2.32
C LEU A 12 -11.00 8.33 1.43
N LYS A 13 -12.16 7.68 1.49
CA LYS A 13 -12.44 6.47 0.70
C LYS A 13 -12.37 6.76 -0.80
N ASP A 14 -12.94 7.87 -1.24
CA ASP A 14 -12.92 8.29 -2.65
C ASP A 14 -11.49 8.54 -3.10
N ALA A 15 -10.70 9.24 -2.30
CA ALA A 15 -9.29 9.51 -2.64
C ALA A 15 -8.48 8.22 -2.80
N ILE A 16 -8.71 7.26 -1.92
CA ILE A 16 -8.05 5.94 -1.99
C ILE A 16 -8.42 5.23 -3.28
N HIS A 17 -9.71 5.16 -3.57
CA HIS A 17 -10.21 4.42 -4.75
C HIS A 17 -9.73 5.03 -6.06
N ILE A 18 -9.75 6.36 -6.17
CA ILE A 18 -9.25 7.07 -7.34
C ILE A 18 -7.76 6.81 -7.55
N ALA A 19 -6.97 6.89 -6.48
CA ALA A 19 -5.53 6.63 -6.54
C ALA A 19 -5.24 5.17 -6.89
N TYR A 20 -6.01 4.23 -6.33
CA TYR A 20 -5.92 2.81 -6.67
C TYR A 20 -6.19 2.56 -8.15
N GLN A 21 -7.30 3.07 -8.66
CA GLN A 21 -7.67 2.89 -10.09
C GLN A 21 -6.61 3.48 -11.00
N SER A 22 -6.10 4.65 -10.68
CA SER A 22 -5.07 5.31 -11.49
C SER A 22 -3.78 4.51 -11.54
N LEU A 23 -3.42 3.87 -10.43
CA LEU A 23 -2.25 2.99 -10.39
C LEU A 23 -2.52 1.69 -11.16
N ASP A 24 -3.63 1.01 -10.87
CA ASP A 24 -3.94 -0.28 -11.49
C ASP A 24 -4.02 -0.21 -13.01
N GLN A 25 -4.63 0.86 -13.54
CA GLN A 25 -4.77 1.06 -14.98
C GLN A 25 -3.42 1.14 -15.69
N GLU A 26 -2.37 1.56 -15.02
CA GLU A 26 -1.04 1.63 -15.63
C GLU A 26 -0.47 0.24 -15.97
N PHE A 27 -1.03 -0.81 -15.39
CA PHE A 27 -0.61 -2.19 -15.67
C PHE A 27 -1.31 -2.78 -16.90
N ASP A 28 -2.31 -2.10 -17.46
CA ASP A 28 -2.94 -2.55 -18.70
C ASP A 28 -1.89 -2.68 -19.79
N GLY A 29 -1.86 -3.84 -20.46
CA GLY A 29 -0.91 -4.08 -21.53
C GLY A 29 0.49 -4.52 -21.09
N ILE A 30 0.77 -4.58 -19.80
CA ILE A 30 2.04 -5.16 -19.33
C ILE A 30 1.87 -6.67 -19.25
N GLU A 31 2.68 -7.39 -20.01
CA GLU A 31 2.60 -8.85 -20.06
C GLU A 31 3.26 -9.51 -18.86
N ASN A 32 2.80 -10.69 -18.49
CA ASN A 32 3.36 -11.43 -17.36
C ASN A 32 4.86 -11.70 -17.51
N SER A 33 5.31 -11.91 -18.74
CA SER A 33 6.75 -12.11 -19.03
C SER A 33 7.62 -10.93 -18.58
N GLN A 34 7.03 -9.77 -18.39
CA GLN A 34 7.73 -8.54 -18.01
C GLN A 34 7.61 -8.21 -16.51
N ARG A 35 6.95 -9.07 -15.73
CA ARG A 35 6.66 -8.80 -14.33
C ARG A 35 7.91 -8.53 -13.49
N ASP A 36 9.01 -9.17 -13.82
CA ASP A 36 10.28 -9.08 -13.09
C ASP A 36 11.34 -8.27 -13.84
N ASN A 37 10.94 -7.56 -14.89
CA ASN A 37 11.87 -6.80 -15.70
C ASN A 37 12.28 -5.52 -14.99
N ARG A 38 13.55 -5.46 -14.60
CA ARG A 38 14.10 -4.30 -13.88
C ARG A 38 14.72 -3.32 -14.86
N MET A 39 14.32 -2.06 -14.73
CA MET A 39 14.86 -0.97 -15.53
C MET A 39 15.79 -0.10 -14.70
N GLU A 40 16.94 0.27 -15.26
CA GLU A 40 17.82 1.23 -14.64
C GLU A 40 17.08 2.56 -14.46
N GLY A 41 17.19 3.14 -13.26
CA GLY A 41 16.51 4.38 -12.94
C GLY A 41 15.10 4.20 -12.36
N VAL A 42 14.61 2.97 -12.28
CA VAL A 42 13.36 2.65 -11.57
C VAL A 42 13.68 1.55 -10.55
N ASP A 43 13.45 1.84 -9.31
CA ASP A 43 13.89 0.99 -8.20
C ASP A 43 13.00 -0.22 -7.92
N ARG A 44 11.95 -0.43 -8.71
CA ARG A 44 11.00 -1.53 -8.55
C ARG A 44 10.61 -2.11 -9.90
N THR A 45 10.40 -3.43 -9.92
CA THR A 45 9.76 -4.12 -11.06
C THR A 45 8.25 -3.97 -10.99
N PRO A 46 7.51 -4.26 -12.09
CA PRO A 46 6.05 -4.25 -12.03
C PRO A 46 5.47 -5.11 -10.90
N ALA A 47 5.97 -6.32 -10.73
CA ALA A 47 5.50 -7.21 -9.65
C ALA A 47 5.80 -6.65 -8.27
N GLU A 48 6.98 -6.08 -8.07
CA GLU A 48 7.37 -5.47 -6.81
C GLU A 48 6.47 -4.29 -6.44
N ILE A 49 6.05 -3.51 -7.43
CA ILE A 49 5.17 -2.37 -7.19
C ILE A 49 3.85 -2.83 -6.55
N ILE A 50 3.24 -3.88 -7.10
CA ILE A 50 1.98 -4.39 -6.55
C ILE A 50 2.22 -5.09 -5.20
N ALA A 51 3.26 -5.91 -5.11
CA ALA A 51 3.59 -6.63 -3.86
C ALA A 51 3.83 -5.66 -2.69
N TYR A 52 4.47 -4.53 -2.95
CA TYR A 52 4.67 -3.47 -1.96
C TYR A 52 3.33 -2.98 -1.40
N GLN A 53 2.37 -2.69 -2.29
CA GLN A 53 1.05 -2.20 -1.86
C GLN A 53 0.33 -3.29 -1.04
N LEU A 54 0.32 -4.52 -1.54
CA LEU A 54 -0.31 -5.64 -0.85
C LEU A 54 0.29 -5.85 0.54
N GLY A 55 1.60 -5.79 0.64
CA GLY A 55 2.31 -5.97 1.90
C GLY A 55 1.87 -4.98 2.97
N TRP A 56 1.89 -3.68 2.64
CA TRP A 56 1.52 -2.65 3.59
C TRP A 56 0.03 -2.64 3.94
N LEU A 57 -0.83 -2.78 2.94
CA LEU A 57 -2.29 -2.79 3.19
C LEU A 57 -2.66 -3.92 4.15
N ASN A 58 -2.16 -5.12 3.88
CA ASN A 58 -2.45 -6.28 4.73
C ASN A 58 -1.82 -6.12 6.12
N LEU A 59 -0.64 -5.57 6.20
CA LEU A 59 0.06 -5.40 7.48
C LEU A 59 -0.67 -4.41 8.40
N VAL A 60 -1.09 -3.28 7.87
CA VAL A 60 -1.81 -2.26 8.65
C VAL A 60 -3.16 -2.80 9.13
N MET A 61 -3.91 -3.48 8.26
CA MET A 61 -5.17 -4.11 8.66
C MET A 61 -4.95 -5.16 9.76
N LYS A 62 -3.84 -5.90 9.67
CA LYS A 62 -3.49 -6.89 10.69
C LYS A 62 -3.17 -6.24 12.04
N TRP A 63 -2.44 -5.12 12.04
CA TRP A 63 -2.17 -4.41 13.29
C TRP A 63 -3.48 -4.07 14.01
N ASP A 64 -4.44 -3.53 13.28
CA ASP A 64 -5.72 -3.11 13.88
C ASP A 64 -6.54 -4.30 14.36
N LYS A 65 -6.62 -5.34 13.55
CA LYS A 65 -7.32 -6.57 13.91
C LYS A 65 -6.73 -7.20 15.17
N ASP A 66 -5.41 -7.30 15.23
CA ASP A 66 -4.72 -7.92 16.35
C ASP A 66 -4.89 -7.11 17.64
N GLU A 67 -4.77 -5.79 17.56
CA GLU A 67 -4.97 -4.94 18.74
C GLU A 67 -6.41 -5.05 19.26
N LYS A 68 -7.40 -5.06 18.37
CA LYS A 68 -8.81 -5.21 18.74
C LYS A 68 -9.09 -6.59 19.36
N ALA A 69 -8.30 -7.60 19.02
CA ALA A 69 -8.37 -8.93 19.61
C ALA A 69 -7.64 -9.05 20.95
N GLY A 70 -7.03 -7.95 21.43
CA GLY A 70 -6.31 -7.93 22.70
C GLY A 70 -4.85 -8.38 22.60
N LEU A 71 -4.35 -8.56 21.39
CA LEU A 71 -2.95 -8.95 21.19
C LEU A 71 -2.03 -7.72 21.23
N THR A 72 -0.79 -7.93 21.66
CA THR A 72 0.24 -6.90 21.58
C THR A 72 0.75 -6.81 20.14
N VAL A 73 0.70 -5.60 19.56
CA VAL A 73 1.15 -5.37 18.19
C VAL A 73 2.54 -4.76 18.21
N ILE A 74 3.46 -5.37 17.45
CA ILE A 74 4.82 -4.87 17.25
C ILE A 74 4.91 -4.34 15.83
N THR A 75 5.12 -3.02 15.68
CA THR A 75 5.23 -2.40 14.35
C THR A 75 6.69 -2.14 13.98
N PRO A 76 7.05 -2.21 12.67
CA PRO A 76 6.19 -2.64 11.57
C PRO A 76 5.87 -4.14 11.60
N SER A 77 6.75 -4.96 12.16
CA SER A 77 6.53 -6.41 12.31
C SER A 77 7.43 -6.94 13.44
N PRO A 78 7.15 -8.12 14.00
CA PRO A 78 8.04 -8.72 14.98
C PRO A 78 9.45 -9.00 14.45
N ASP A 79 9.58 -9.18 13.13
CA ASP A 79 10.85 -9.61 12.51
C ASP A 79 11.68 -8.45 11.98
N TYR A 80 11.07 -7.26 11.77
CA TYR A 80 11.76 -6.10 11.19
C TYR A 80 11.42 -4.84 11.96
N LYS A 81 12.46 -4.05 12.26
CA LYS A 81 12.30 -2.74 12.89
C LYS A 81 12.11 -1.65 11.82
N TRP A 82 11.67 -0.47 12.25
CA TRP A 82 11.47 0.66 11.34
C TRP A 82 12.74 1.07 10.57
N ASN A 83 13.91 0.77 11.08
CA ASN A 83 15.17 1.00 10.38
C ASN A 83 15.63 -0.19 9.53
N GLN A 84 14.77 -1.19 9.36
CA GLN A 84 15.05 -2.42 8.59
C GLN A 84 13.99 -2.64 7.49
N LEU A 85 13.44 -1.57 6.94
CA LEU A 85 12.35 -1.66 5.95
C LEU A 85 12.77 -2.38 4.67
N GLY A 86 14.04 -2.30 4.29
CA GLY A 86 14.53 -3.06 3.13
C GLY A 86 14.27 -4.55 3.24
N GLY A 87 14.53 -5.13 4.42
CA GLY A 87 14.24 -6.54 4.69
C GLY A 87 12.74 -6.85 4.66
N LEU A 88 11.94 -5.95 5.23
CA LEU A 88 10.48 -6.09 5.20
C LEU A 88 9.96 -6.10 3.76
N TYR A 89 10.44 -5.19 2.91
CA TYR A 89 10.04 -5.13 1.50
C TYR A 89 10.41 -6.43 0.78
N GLN A 90 11.61 -6.96 1.01
CA GLN A 90 12.01 -8.24 0.43
C GLN A 90 11.06 -9.37 0.87
N SER A 91 10.60 -9.35 2.11
CA SER A 91 9.63 -10.34 2.59
C SER A 91 8.29 -10.22 1.85
N PHE A 92 7.86 -8.99 1.52
CA PHE A 92 6.66 -8.78 0.70
C PHE A 92 6.85 -9.38 -0.69
N TYR A 93 7.98 -9.09 -1.33
CA TYR A 93 8.25 -9.60 -2.69
C TYR A 93 8.32 -11.13 -2.70
N HIS A 94 8.92 -11.71 -1.69
CA HIS A 94 9.02 -13.17 -1.54
C HIS A 94 7.63 -13.81 -1.39
N THR A 95 6.77 -13.19 -0.59
CA THR A 95 5.40 -13.69 -0.34
C THR A 95 4.61 -13.83 -1.65
N TYR A 96 4.81 -12.90 -2.57
CA TYR A 96 4.05 -12.84 -3.83
C TYR A 96 4.83 -13.30 -5.06
N ALA A 97 6.00 -13.91 -4.87
CA ALA A 97 6.91 -14.26 -5.97
C ALA A 97 6.31 -15.26 -6.97
N ALA A 98 5.44 -16.14 -6.51
CA ALA A 98 4.85 -17.18 -7.35
C ALA A 98 3.60 -16.74 -8.13
N TYR A 99 3.07 -15.54 -7.86
CA TYR A 99 1.86 -15.06 -8.51
C TYR A 99 2.17 -14.39 -9.85
N SER A 100 1.32 -14.63 -10.84
CA SER A 100 1.39 -13.90 -12.11
C SER A 100 0.99 -12.44 -11.90
N LEU A 101 1.31 -11.60 -12.90
CA LEU A 101 0.93 -10.19 -12.82
C LEU A 101 -0.59 -10.01 -12.74
N ASP A 102 -1.34 -10.80 -13.52
CA ASP A 102 -2.81 -10.77 -13.46
C ASP A 102 -3.34 -11.22 -12.09
N GLU A 103 -2.74 -12.25 -11.51
CA GLU A 103 -3.10 -12.69 -10.17
C GLU A 103 -2.79 -11.61 -9.13
N LEU A 104 -1.66 -10.92 -9.25
CA LEU A 104 -1.30 -9.81 -8.37
C LEU A 104 -2.31 -8.67 -8.49
N ARG A 105 -2.74 -8.34 -9.71
CA ARG A 105 -3.76 -7.31 -9.93
C ARG A 105 -5.09 -7.69 -9.29
N SER A 106 -5.49 -8.96 -9.41
CA SER A 106 -6.71 -9.46 -8.78
C SER A 106 -6.63 -9.37 -7.25
N LEU A 107 -5.49 -9.75 -6.68
CA LEU A 107 -5.24 -9.62 -5.24
C LEU A 107 -5.27 -8.15 -4.80
N PHE A 108 -4.72 -7.26 -5.61
CA PHE A 108 -4.70 -5.83 -5.31
C PHE A 108 -6.12 -5.26 -5.28
N GLN A 109 -6.95 -5.62 -6.25
CA GLN A 109 -8.36 -5.24 -6.29
C GLN A 109 -9.10 -5.73 -5.04
N LYS A 110 -8.91 -7.01 -4.70
CA LYS A 110 -9.54 -7.61 -3.52
C LYS A 110 -9.07 -6.94 -2.23
N THR A 111 -7.78 -6.67 -2.12
CA THR A 111 -7.20 -6.06 -0.92
C THR A 111 -7.65 -4.61 -0.76
N GLU A 112 -7.72 -3.85 -1.86
CA GLU A 112 -8.26 -2.48 -1.82
C GLU A 112 -9.72 -2.49 -1.36
N HIS A 113 -10.52 -3.45 -1.82
CA HIS A 113 -11.89 -3.61 -1.38
C HIS A 113 -11.98 -3.94 0.13
N GLN A 114 -11.12 -4.82 0.61
CA GLN A 114 -11.02 -5.14 2.05
C GLN A 114 -10.61 -3.91 2.86
N TRP A 115 -9.71 -3.09 2.33
CA TRP A 115 -9.26 -1.84 2.93
C TRP A 115 -10.42 -0.86 3.09
N GLN A 116 -11.24 -0.72 2.04
CA GLN A 116 -12.45 0.11 2.07
C GLN A 116 -13.44 -0.38 3.14
N ASN A 117 -13.67 -1.70 3.20
CA ASN A 117 -14.56 -2.29 4.18
C ASN A 117 -14.04 -2.08 5.62
N TRP A 118 -12.73 -2.20 5.80
CA TRP A 118 -12.12 -1.93 7.10
C TRP A 118 -12.33 -0.47 7.52
N ILE A 119 -12.12 0.47 6.61
CA ILE A 119 -12.36 1.89 6.89
C ILE A 119 -13.83 2.14 7.23
N ASP A 120 -14.75 1.49 6.51
CA ASP A 120 -16.18 1.61 6.81
C ASP A 120 -16.54 1.15 8.23
N SER A 121 -15.81 0.17 8.75
CA SER A 121 -16.02 -0.34 10.10
C SER A 121 -15.55 0.61 11.20
N LEU A 122 -14.76 1.61 10.85
CA LEU A 122 -14.20 2.58 11.80
C LEU A 122 -15.14 3.77 11.95
N SER A 123 -15.31 4.26 13.19
CA SER A 123 -16.07 5.49 13.45
C SER A 123 -15.22 6.71 13.05
N ASP A 124 -15.88 7.84 12.89
CA ASP A 124 -15.16 9.11 12.66
C ASP A 124 -14.19 9.42 13.81
N GLU A 125 -14.60 9.14 15.04
CA GLU A 125 -13.71 9.32 16.19
C GLU A 125 -12.46 8.44 16.07
N GLU A 126 -12.62 7.17 15.69
CA GLU A 126 -11.49 6.26 15.50
C GLU A 126 -10.54 6.75 14.39
N LEU A 127 -11.11 7.25 13.29
CA LEU A 127 -10.31 7.72 12.14
C LEU A 127 -9.55 9.02 12.43
N PHE A 128 -10.20 9.98 13.07
CA PHE A 128 -9.69 11.35 13.12
C PHE A 128 -9.09 11.77 14.47
N THR A 129 -9.29 10.99 15.53
CA THR A 129 -8.78 11.31 16.85
C THR A 129 -7.42 10.63 17.09
N GLN A 130 -6.45 11.40 17.60
CA GLN A 130 -5.15 10.85 17.98
C GLN A 130 -5.28 9.92 19.19
N GLY A 131 -4.43 8.88 19.23
CA GLY A 131 -4.28 8.04 20.41
C GLY A 131 -5.37 7.00 20.62
N VAL A 132 -6.22 6.74 19.62
CA VAL A 132 -7.29 5.74 19.73
C VAL A 132 -6.74 4.32 19.67
N ARG A 133 -5.61 4.13 18.99
CA ARG A 133 -4.92 2.84 18.89
C ARG A 133 -3.50 2.94 19.40
N LYS A 134 -3.03 1.90 20.06
CA LYS A 134 -1.63 1.82 20.51
C LYS A 134 -0.68 1.62 19.33
N TRP A 135 -1.11 0.88 18.31
CA TRP A 135 -0.25 0.59 17.16
C TRP A 135 0.14 1.85 16.38
N THR A 136 -0.62 2.93 16.48
CA THR A 136 -0.26 4.20 15.82
C THR A 136 0.94 4.88 16.47
N GLY A 137 1.36 4.45 17.65
CA GLY A 137 2.51 5.01 18.34
C GLY A 137 2.24 6.37 18.97
N ASN A 138 3.28 6.95 19.56
CA ASN A 138 3.19 8.21 20.29
C ASN A 138 4.12 9.31 19.76
N ASN A 139 5.02 8.96 18.84
CA ASN A 139 6.01 9.92 18.34
C ASN A 139 6.37 9.63 16.88
N PRO A 140 5.79 10.32 15.89
CA PRO A 140 4.73 11.31 16.07
C PRO A 140 3.39 10.63 16.44
N ARG A 141 2.52 11.40 17.09
CA ARG A 141 1.21 10.90 17.48
C ARG A 141 0.20 11.16 16.36
N TRP A 142 0.15 10.25 15.39
CA TRP A 142 -0.71 10.39 14.22
C TRP A 142 -2.06 9.70 14.45
N PRO A 143 -3.17 10.33 14.02
CA PRO A 143 -4.45 9.62 13.96
C PRO A 143 -4.42 8.53 12.89
N MET A 144 -5.37 7.60 12.97
CA MET A 144 -5.45 6.50 12.00
C MET A 144 -5.54 7.00 10.56
N VAL A 145 -6.27 8.09 10.31
CA VAL A 145 -6.41 8.64 8.95
C VAL A 145 -5.06 8.94 8.31
N LYS A 146 -4.09 9.41 9.08
CA LYS A 146 -2.73 9.67 8.58
C LYS A 146 -2.04 8.37 8.17
N TRP A 147 -2.13 7.34 8.99
CA TRP A 147 -1.57 6.02 8.68
C TRP A 147 -2.22 5.41 7.45
N ILE A 148 -3.54 5.56 7.31
CA ILE A 148 -4.29 5.09 6.14
C ILE A 148 -3.80 5.81 4.89
N HIS A 149 -3.67 7.13 4.94
CA HIS A 149 -3.20 7.92 3.81
C HIS A 149 -1.78 7.53 3.37
N ILE A 150 -0.84 7.44 4.30
CA ILE A 150 0.56 7.15 3.96
C ILE A 150 0.80 5.71 3.51
N ASN A 151 -0.17 4.83 3.72
CA ASN A 151 -0.08 3.43 3.29
C ASN A 151 -0.97 3.11 2.08
N SER A 152 -1.74 4.05 1.57
CA SER A 152 -2.58 3.87 0.39
C SER A 152 -2.43 5.02 -0.59
N VAL A 153 -3.09 6.15 -0.34
CA VAL A 153 -3.12 7.27 -1.29
C VAL A 153 -1.71 7.71 -1.71
N ALA A 154 -0.83 7.95 -0.74
CA ALA A 154 0.52 8.45 -1.03
C ALA A 154 1.36 7.45 -1.85
N PRO A 155 1.51 6.18 -1.42
CA PRO A 155 2.27 5.23 -2.23
C PRO A 155 1.60 4.90 -3.57
N PHE A 156 0.27 4.83 -3.67
CA PHE A 156 -0.39 4.60 -4.96
C PHE A 156 0.02 5.68 -5.97
N LYS A 157 0.06 6.94 -5.57
CA LYS A 157 0.49 8.05 -6.44
C LYS A 157 1.97 7.98 -6.77
N THR A 158 2.81 7.72 -5.77
CA THR A 158 4.27 7.61 -5.95
C THR A 158 4.61 6.47 -6.91
N PHE A 159 4.02 5.30 -6.70
CA PHE A 159 4.32 4.13 -7.53
C PHE A 159 3.68 4.21 -8.92
N ARG A 160 2.59 4.95 -9.06
CA ARG A 160 2.08 5.27 -10.41
C ARG A 160 3.13 5.99 -11.23
N SER A 161 3.83 6.95 -10.65
CA SER A 161 4.91 7.64 -11.35
C SER A 161 6.05 6.69 -11.72
N LYS A 162 6.38 5.74 -10.83
CA LYS A 162 7.41 4.74 -11.07
C LYS A 162 7.06 3.81 -12.24
N ILE A 163 5.84 3.28 -12.26
CA ILE A 163 5.43 2.36 -13.34
C ILE A 163 5.31 3.09 -14.68
N ARG A 164 4.92 4.34 -14.68
CA ARG A 164 4.89 5.15 -15.90
C ARG A 164 6.30 5.33 -16.47
N LYS A 165 7.27 5.63 -15.61
CA LYS A 165 8.68 5.72 -16.02
C LYS A 165 9.19 4.38 -16.53
N TRP A 166 8.86 3.30 -15.83
CA TRP A 166 9.22 1.95 -16.24
C TRP A 166 8.69 1.64 -17.65
N LYS A 167 7.44 1.98 -17.94
CA LYS A 167 6.85 1.75 -19.26
C LYS A 167 7.59 2.49 -20.37
N LYS A 168 7.95 3.74 -20.13
CA LYS A 168 8.73 4.53 -21.11
C LYS A 168 10.09 3.89 -21.40
N LEU A 169 10.79 3.49 -20.34
CA LEU A 169 12.10 2.86 -20.48
C LEU A 169 12.02 1.48 -21.11
N ASN A 170 10.98 0.72 -20.80
CA ASN A 170 10.76 -0.62 -21.35
C ASN A 170 10.52 -0.56 -22.86
N VAL A 171 9.70 0.38 -23.34
CA VAL A 171 9.49 0.60 -24.77
C VAL A 171 10.80 0.95 -25.48
N THR A 172 11.59 1.85 -24.91
CA THR A 172 12.89 2.25 -25.45
C THR A 172 13.83 1.05 -25.53
N LYS A 173 13.84 0.18 -24.51
CA LYS A 173 14.68 -1.01 -24.46
C LYS A 173 14.31 -2.03 -25.55
N GLU A 174 13.03 -2.13 -25.89
CA GLU A 174 12.53 -3.07 -26.91
C GLU A 174 12.85 -2.62 -28.34
N VAL A 175 13.15 -1.36 -28.52
CA VAL A 175 13.56 -0.79 -29.81
C VAL A 175 15.06 -0.89 -29.96
#